data_5cdb818bd1f2744623909edd9e9ec131
#
_entry.id   5cdb818bd1f2744623909edd9e9ec131
#
_cell.length_a   1.000
_cell.length_b   1.000
_cell.length_c   1.000
_cell.angle_alpha   90.00
_cell.angle_beta   90.00
_cell.angle_gamma   90.00
#
_symmetry.space_group_name_H-M   'P 1'
#
loop_
_entity.id
_entity.type
_entity.pdbx_description
1 polymer ?
#
loop_
_entity_poly.entity_id
_entity_poly.type
_entity_poly.pdbx_seq_one_letter_code
_entity_poly.pdbx_strand_id
1 'polypeptide(L)'
;MLENLGITIPKSRIYDNTTVLMMPNEIELLKNKAAFLVSMAVTDISKLDRFNFETIENHEIMSIPEPNKEVTIGVIDTLFDKRVYFSEWVEYHDLVSNDIEKNAEDYEHGTAITSILVDGPTINPDLQDNCGRFKVRHFGVAVANNFSSFNIMKSITDIVINNPDIKVWNLSLGSSKEKPKNFISPEASILDKIQYENDVIFIVSGTNKPKNVEKNMAIGAPADSINSIVVNAVDIENNPATYTREGIVLSFYNKPDVSCFGGDKTKLMKVCMPLGEANVQGTSFAAPWITRKVAYLIEVLGFSREEAKALIIDSATTWHENKYKSNIVGYGVVPIDINEIIKSKNDEIKFIISGECKKYETYSHSIPVPVIDNEHPYLAKATLCYFPFSERNQGVDYTSTELDFKFGRIDNKNNIKPIDKNKQDIEGNYFNEDEARKNFRKWDNVKHYTEELKARNRGRKSYKNGMWSFNIKVKERVDKKYGENIKFGVVIRLKEIEGKNRIEDFIYNCQLKGWLVEQVNVENRIEIHNQAEEEIIFD
;
A
#
# COMPACT_ATOMS: atom_id res chain seq x y z
N MET A 1 -35.02 8.69 8.16
CA MET A 1 -35.27 9.01 6.74
C MET A 1 -35.93 7.85 6.01
N LEU A 2 -35.34 6.64 5.98
CA LEU A 2 -35.92 5.46 5.30
C LEU A 2 -37.28 5.07 5.88
N GLU A 3 -37.46 5.10 7.18
CA GLU A 3 -38.76 4.85 7.86
C GLU A 3 -39.85 5.80 7.40
N ASN A 4 -39.53 7.08 7.19
CA ASN A 4 -40.47 8.07 6.67
C ASN A 4 -40.90 7.80 5.21
N LEU A 5 -40.12 7.00 4.49
CA LEU A 5 -40.42 6.51 3.14
C LEU A 5 -41.15 5.16 3.17
N GLY A 6 -41.42 4.61 4.35
CA GLY A 6 -42.03 3.30 4.56
C GLY A 6 -41.07 2.12 4.34
N ILE A 7 -39.77 2.37 4.45
CA ILE A 7 -38.71 1.35 4.31
C ILE A 7 -38.12 1.06 5.69
N THR A 8 -38.42 -0.11 6.23
CA THR A 8 -37.88 -0.59 7.52
C THR A 8 -36.74 -1.55 7.28
N ILE A 9 -35.52 -1.19 7.67
CA ILE A 9 -34.33 -2.02 7.51
C ILE A 9 -33.91 -2.59 8.86
N PRO A 10 -33.78 -3.91 9.03
CA PRO A 10 -33.25 -4.52 10.23
C PRO A 10 -31.83 -4.05 10.53
N LYS A 11 -31.47 -3.94 11.83
CA LYS A 11 -30.11 -3.52 12.26
C LYS A 11 -29.00 -4.38 11.66
N SER A 12 -29.25 -5.66 11.41
CA SER A 12 -28.29 -6.59 10.77
C SER A 12 -27.91 -6.18 9.35
N ARG A 13 -28.75 -5.38 8.67
CA ARG A 13 -28.51 -4.87 7.29
C ARG A 13 -28.02 -3.41 7.28
N ILE A 14 -27.76 -2.81 8.43
CA ILE A 14 -27.21 -1.46 8.55
C ILE A 14 -25.74 -1.59 8.93
N TYR A 15 -24.86 -1.03 8.11
CA TYR A 15 -23.43 -0.95 8.40
C TYR A 15 -23.14 0.33 9.21
N ASP A 16 -23.56 1.47 8.69
CA ASP A 16 -23.45 2.78 9.33
C ASP A 16 -24.61 3.71 8.91
N ASN A 17 -24.52 4.99 9.26
CA ASN A 17 -25.57 5.99 8.96
C ASN A 17 -25.77 6.23 7.45
N THR A 18 -24.91 5.73 6.60
CA THR A 18 -24.88 6.01 5.14
C THR A 18 -24.86 4.75 4.28
N THR A 19 -24.57 3.59 4.88
CA THR A 19 -24.40 2.33 4.17
C THR A 19 -25.34 1.26 4.72
N VAL A 20 -26.25 0.78 3.86
CA VAL A 20 -27.24 -0.24 4.20
C VAL A 20 -27.38 -1.26 3.08
N LEU A 21 -27.65 -2.52 3.42
CA LEU A 21 -28.00 -3.57 2.47
C LEU A 21 -29.51 -3.53 2.22
N MET A 22 -29.90 -3.24 0.97
CA MET A 22 -31.30 -3.15 0.57
C MET A 22 -31.72 -4.31 -0.34
N MET A 23 -32.95 -4.74 -0.21
CA MET A 23 -33.58 -5.71 -1.12
C MET A 23 -34.09 -5.00 -2.38
N PRO A 24 -34.25 -5.70 -3.53
CA PRO A 24 -34.69 -5.09 -4.80
C PRO A 24 -35.98 -4.27 -4.69
N ASN A 25 -36.97 -4.76 -3.96
CA ASN A 25 -38.23 -4.07 -3.72
C ASN A 25 -38.08 -2.79 -2.87
N GLU A 26 -37.16 -2.79 -1.89
CA GLU A 26 -36.82 -1.60 -1.09
C GLU A 26 -36.14 -0.54 -1.95
N ILE A 27 -35.29 -0.98 -2.88
CA ILE A 27 -34.61 -0.11 -3.85
C ILE A 27 -35.62 0.56 -4.80
N GLU A 28 -36.61 -0.18 -5.30
CA GLU A 28 -37.65 0.39 -6.14
C GLU A 28 -38.50 1.45 -5.42
N LEU A 29 -38.87 1.17 -4.16
CA LEU A 29 -39.57 2.14 -3.31
C LEU A 29 -38.72 3.41 -3.09
N LEU A 30 -37.42 3.24 -2.85
CA LEU A 30 -36.51 4.34 -2.67
C LEU A 30 -36.36 5.18 -3.95
N LYS A 31 -36.17 4.56 -5.10
CA LYS A 31 -36.08 5.24 -6.39
C LYS A 31 -37.30 6.10 -6.69
N ASN A 32 -38.48 5.58 -6.38
CA ASN A 32 -39.76 6.26 -6.69
C ASN A 32 -40.04 7.43 -5.73
N LYS A 33 -39.46 7.42 -4.51
CA LYS A 33 -39.77 8.39 -3.46
C LYS A 33 -38.64 9.35 -3.13
N ALA A 34 -37.42 9.04 -3.51
CA ALA A 34 -36.22 9.81 -3.19
C ALA A 34 -35.59 10.40 -4.48
N ALA A 35 -36.14 11.52 -4.93
CA ALA A 35 -35.62 12.26 -6.11
C ALA A 35 -34.18 12.80 -5.91
N PHE A 36 -33.67 12.75 -4.69
CA PHE A 36 -32.33 13.21 -4.30
C PHE A 36 -31.34 12.08 -4.04
N LEU A 37 -31.63 10.86 -4.44
CA LEU A 37 -30.69 9.74 -4.31
C LEU A 37 -29.51 9.96 -5.27
N VAL A 38 -28.37 10.37 -4.71
CA VAL A 38 -27.19 10.79 -5.48
C VAL A 38 -26.38 9.59 -5.98
N SER A 39 -26.37 8.49 -5.23
CA SER A 39 -25.56 7.33 -5.61
C SER A 39 -26.07 6.05 -4.99
N MET A 40 -26.13 5.03 -5.79
CA MET A 40 -26.35 3.65 -5.36
C MET A 40 -25.27 2.77 -5.99
N ALA A 41 -24.44 2.17 -5.15
CA ALA A 41 -23.44 1.23 -5.63
C ALA A 41 -23.97 -0.19 -5.53
N VAL A 42 -23.92 -0.90 -6.63
CA VAL A 42 -24.02 -2.35 -6.67
C VAL A 42 -22.63 -2.85 -7.01
N THR A 43 -21.74 -2.88 -6.02
CA THR A 43 -20.47 -3.56 -6.14
C THR A 43 -20.61 -4.96 -5.59
N ASP A 44 -20.00 -5.92 -6.26
CA ASP A 44 -20.16 -7.32 -5.94
C ASP A 44 -18.77 -7.96 -6.01
N ILE A 45 -18.13 -8.16 -4.84
CA ILE A 45 -16.92 -8.96 -4.72
C ILE A 45 -17.25 -10.46 -4.77
N SER A 46 -18.53 -10.83 -4.89
CA SER A 46 -18.99 -12.21 -4.82
C SER A 46 -18.55 -13.11 -5.98
N LYS A 47 -17.84 -12.58 -6.96
CA LYS A 47 -17.27 -13.37 -8.06
C LYS A 47 -15.75 -13.23 -8.03
N LEU A 48 -15.10 -14.12 -7.30
CA LEU A 48 -13.68 -14.36 -7.44
C LEU A 48 -13.42 -14.95 -8.84
N ASP A 49 -12.41 -14.42 -9.51
CA ASP A 49 -11.93 -15.08 -10.73
C ASP A 49 -11.41 -16.47 -10.34
N ARG A 50 -11.84 -17.49 -11.08
CA ARG A 50 -11.31 -18.83 -10.91
C ARG A 50 -9.84 -18.79 -11.33
N PHE A 51 -8.95 -18.99 -10.38
CA PHE A 51 -7.53 -19.15 -10.67
C PHE A 51 -7.30 -20.51 -11.30
N ASN A 52 -6.54 -20.55 -12.38
CA ASN A 52 -6.07 -21.82 -12.93
C ASN A 52 -4.76 -22.13 -12.23
N PHE A 53 -4.80 -23.15 -11.40
CA PHE A 53 -3.63 -23.73 -10.79
C PHE A 53 -3.11 -24.84 -11.71
N GLU A 54 -1.86 -24.73 -12.14
CA GLU A 54 -1.17 -25.83 -12.80
C GLU A 54 -0.47 -26.64 -11.71
N THR A 55 -1.11 -27.74 -11.29
CA THR A 55 -0.58 -28.62 -10.25
C THR A 55 0.73 -29.25 -10.68
N ILE A 56 1.72 -29.21 -9.83
CA ILE A 56 3.00 -29.91 -10.00
C ILE A 56 2.95 -31.11 -9.06
N GLU A 57 3.06 -32.33 -9.59
CA GLU A 57 3.28 -33.51 -8.78
C GLU A 57 4.72 -33.48 -8.26
N ASN A 58 4.94 -32.85 -7.12
CA ASN A 58 6.21 -32.92 -6.41
C ASN A 58 6.00 -33.63 -5.08
N HIS A 59 6.75 -34.69 -4.85
CA HIS A 59 6.62 -35.54 -3.67
C HIS A 59 7.70 -35.27 -2.61
N GLU A 60 8.44 -34.17 -2.71
CA GLU A 60 9.36 -33.80 -1.65
C GLU A 60 8.58 -33.31 -0.43
N ILE A 61 8.79 -34.00 0.71
CA ILE A 61 8.19 -33.59 1.99
C ILE A 61 8.95 -32.35 2.46
N MET A 62 8.35 -31.17 2.23
CA MET A 62 8.86 -29.94 2.79
C MET A 62 8.59 -29.91 4.30
N SER A 63 9.57 -29.49 5.07
CA SER A 63 9.41 -29.20 6.51
C SER A 63 10.14 -27.91 6.83
N ILE A 64 9.56 -27.13 7.73
CA ILE A 64 10.16 -25.88 8.24
C ILE A 64 10.15 -25.95 9.78
N PRO A 65 11.07 -25.24 10.46
CA PRO A 65 11.09 -25.16 11.90
C PRO A 65 9.74 -24.70 12.47
N GLU A 66 9.44 -25.07 13.70
CA GLU A 66 8.26 -24.56 14.40
C GLU A 66 8.37 -23.06 14.67
N PRO A 67 7.23 -22.32 14.61
CA PRO A 67 7.24 -20.88 14.89
C PRO A 67 7.56 -20.61 16.37
N ASN A 68 8.28 -19.53 16.61
CA ASN A 68 8.65 -19.09 17.97
C ASN A 68 8.11 -17.68 18.24
N LYS A 69 8.93 -16.65 17.98
CA LYS A 69 8.63 -15.24 18.27
C LYS A 69 8.37 -14.41 17.01
N GLU A 70 8.20 -15.06 15.89
CA GLU A 70 7.98 -14.37 14.63
C GLU A 70 6.71 -13.52 14.66
N VAL A 71 6.75 -12.47 13.88
CA VAL A 71 5.68 -11.50 13.73
C VAL A 71 4.47 -12.14 13.05
N THR A 72 3.28 -11.72 13.45
CA THR A 72 2.01 -12.22 12.90
C THR A 72 1.44 -11.25 11.87
N ILE A 73 1.15 -11.75 10.67
CA ILE A 73 0.44 -11.04 9.60
C ILE A 73 -1.02 -11.47 9.60
N GLY A 74 -1.96 -10.54 9.44
CA GLY A 74 -3.37 -10.85 9.23
C GLY A 74 -3.67 -11.17 7.77
N VAL A 75 -4.42 -12.23 7.53
CA VAL A 75 -4.91 -12.61 6.19
C VAL A 75 -6.43 -12.70 6.22
N ILE A 76 -7.08 -12.04 5.27
CA ILE A 76 -8.51 -12.14 5.04
C ILE A 76 -8.71 -12.62 3.61
N ASP A 77 -9.15 -13.89 3.45
CA ASP A 77 -9.21 -14.55 2.16
C ASP A 77 -10.28 -15.65 2.12
N THR A 78 -10.20 -16.58 1.16
CA THR A 78 -10.94 -17.83 1.15
C THR A 78 -10.44 -18.76 2.25
N LEU A 79 -10.88 -20.01 2.28
CA LEU A 79 -10.54 -20.94 3.34
C LEU A 79 -9.06 -21.36 3.29
N PHE A 80 -8.55 -21.88 4.41
CA PHE A 80 -7.19 -22.38 4.54
C PHE A 80 -7.19 -23.89 4.86
N ASP A 81 -6.36 -24.65 4.17
CA ASP A 81 -6.19 -26.08 4.39
C ASP A 81 -5.04 -26.37 5.37
N LYS A 82 -5.37 -26.94 6.53
CA LYS A 82 -4.41 -27.26 7.59
C LYS A 82 -3.48 -28.46 7.27
N ARG A 83 -3.66 -29.14 6.15
CA ARG A 83 -2.86 -30.33 5.77
C ARG A 83 -1.55 -29.96 5.06
N VAL A 84 -1.20 -28.68 4.99
CA VAL A 84 0.06 -28.19 4.39
C VAL A 84 1.21 -28.24 5.38
N TYR A 85 2.45 -28.28 4.89
CA TYR A 85 3.67 -28.44 5.70
C TYR A 85 3.93 -27.28 6.68
N PHE A 86 3.37 -26.10 6.42
CA PHE A 86 3.53 -24.89 7.24
C PHE A 86 2.31 -24.60 8.13
N SER A 87 1.44 -25.58 8.37
CA SER A 87 0.19 -25.37 9.13
C SER A 87 0.42 -24.84 10.55
N GLU A 88 1.53 -25.21 11.21
CA GLU A 88 1.88 -24.75 12.56
C GLU A 88 2.17 -23.24 12.63
N TRP A 89 2.47 -22.62 11.49
CA TRP A 89 2.66 -21.18 11.37
C TRP A 89 1.35 -20.39 11.22
N VAL A 90 0.22 -21.10 11.16
CA VAL A 90 -1.08 -20.49 10.80
C VAL A 90 -2.12 -20.71 11.90
N GLU A 91 -2.53 -19.63 12.53
CA GLU A 91 -3.73 -19.58 13.35
C GLU A 91 -4.95 -19.37 12.44
N TYR A 92 -5.77 -20.40 12.23
CA TYR A 92 -6.86 -20.36 11.26
C TYR A 92 -8.22 -20.22 11.92
N HIS A 93 -9.00 -19.24 11.45
CA HIS A 93 -10.38 -18.97 11.83
C HIS A 93 -11.30 -19.09 10.62
N ASP A 94 -12.19 -20.07 10.63
CA ASP A 94 -13.22 -20.24 9.62
C ASP A 94 -14.47 -19.44 10.03
N LEU A 95 -14.75 -18.37 9.29
CA LEU A 95 -15.89 -17.48 9.55
C LEU A 95 -17.03 -17.66 8.53
N VAL A 96 -16.91 -18.64 7.64
CA VAL A 96 -17.98 -19.02 6.71
C VAL A 96 -19.05 -19.82 7.46
N SER A 97 -20.32 -19.43 7.27
CA SER A 97 -21.45 -20.14 7.91
C SER A 97 -21.42 -21.65 7.61
N ASN A 98 -21.74 -22.45 8.62
CA ASN A 98 -21.83 -23.91 8.48
C ASN A 98 -22.93 -24.36 7.50
N ASP A 99 -23.90 -23.49 7.20
CA ASP A 99 -24.97 -23.76 6.22
C ASP A 99 -24.51 -23.65 4.77
N ILE A 100 -23.29 -23.13 4.54
CA ILE A 100 -22.69 -22.98 3.22
C ILE A 100 -21.83 -24.22 2.94
N GLU A 101 -22.14 -24.92 1.85
CA GLU A 101 -21.33 -26.05 1.38
C GLU A 101 -19.94 -25.58 0.97
N LYS A 102 -18.90 -26.26 1.47
CA LYS A 102 -17.49 -25.98 1.24
C LYS A 102 -16.90 -27.06 0.34
N ASN A 103 -16.29 -26.66 -0.75
CA ASN A 103 -15.65 -27.55 -1.71
C ASN A 103 -14.11 -27.47 -1.60
N ALA A 104 -13.39 -28.43 -2.13
CA ALA A 104 -11.92 -28.45 -2.11
C ALA A 104 -11.30 -27.19 -2.72
N GLU A 105 -11.87 -26.66 -3.81
CA GLU A 105 -11.44 -25.47 -4.51
C GLU A 105 -11.50 -24.20 -3.62
N ASP A 106 -12.37 -24.17 -2.60
CA ASP A 106 -12.51 -23.01 -1.71
C ASP A 106 -11.30 -22.82 -0.78
N TYR A 107 -10.47 -23.85 -0.64
CA TYR A 107 -9.24 -23.81 0.18
C TYR A 107 -7.99 -23.45 -0.61
N GLU A 108 -8.03 -23.43 -1.95
CA GLU A 108 -6.86 -23.29 -2.80
C GLU A 108 -6.25 -21.88 -2.70
N HIS A 109 -7.05 -20.84 -2.91
CA HIS A 109 -6.54 -19.47 -2.98
C HIS A 109 -5.99 -18.98 -1.65
N GLY A 110 -6.74 -19.12 -0.55
CA GLY A 110 -6.29 -18.71 0.77
C GLY A 110 -5.03 -19.46 1.23
N THR A 111 -4.93 -20.77 0.93
CA THR A 111 -3.74 -21.56 1.23
C THR A 111 -2.54 -21.10 0.42
N ALA A 112 -2.72 -20.84 -0.89
CA ALA A 112 -1.67 -20.35 -1.77
C ALA A 112 -1.12 -18.98 -1.33
N ILE A 113 -2.00 -18.03 -0.98
CA ILE A 113 -1.62 -16.71 -0.45
C ILE A 113 -0.82 -16.86 0.84
N THR A 114 -1.30 -17.69 1.76
CA THR A 114 -0.66 -17.92 3.06
C THR A 114 0.71 -18.59 2.89
N SER A 115 0.90 -19.48 1.91
CA SER A 115 2.19 -20.10 1.63
C SER A 115 3.27 -19.10 1.28
N ILE A 116 2.92 -18.04 0.50
CA ILE A 116 3.87 -16.97 0.16
C ILE A 116 4.23 -16.15 1.40
N LEU A 117 3.25 -15.86 2.26
CA LEU A 117 3.49 -15.07 3.47
C LEU A 117 4.39 -15.80 4.46
N VAL A 118 4.16 -17.09 4.66
CA VAL A 118 4.95 -17.89 5.61
C VAL A 118 6.33 -18.21 5.04
N ASP A 119 6.42 -18.80 3.84
CA ASP A 119 7.66 -19.40 3.34
C ASP A 119 7.91 -19.16 1.84
N GLY A 120 7.38 -18.06 1.31
CA GLY A 120 7.50 -17.70 -0.11
C GLY A 120 8.91 -17.79 -0.70
N PRO A 121 9.96 -17.28 -0.03
CA PRO A 121 11.33 -17.35 -0.52
C PRO A 121 11.88 -18.78 -0.69
N THR A 122 11.49 -19.72 0.16
CA THR A 122 11.92 -21.13 0.02
C THR A 122 11.29 -21.77 -1.24
N ILE A 123 10.01 -21.48 -1.48
CA ILE A 123 9.28 -22.00 -2.65
C ILE A 123 9.74 -21.30 -3.95
N ASN A 124 10.14 -20.02 -3.84
CA ASN A 124 10.63 -19.19 -4.95
C ASN A 124 12.01 -18.58 -4.64
N PRO A 125 13.10 -19.35 -4.76
CA PRO A 125 14.46 -18.88 -4.39
C PRO A 125 14.92 -17.62 -5.12
N ASP A 126 14.46 -17.39 -6.35
CA ASP A 126 14.76 -16.16 -7.12
C ASP A 126 14.08 -14.91 -6.55
N LEU A 127 13.15 -15.07 -5.63
CA LEU A 127 12.43 -13.99 -4.96
C LEU A 127 12.82 -13.86 -3.48
N GLN A 128 14.09 -14.16 -3.15
CA GLN A 128 14.59 -14.02 -1.79
C GLN A 128 14.52 -12.57 -1.34
N ASP A 129 13.62 -12.30 -0.40
CA ASP A 129 13.34 -10.95 0.09
C ASP A 129 14.10 -10.56 1.36
N ASN A 130 14.77 -11.51 2.00
CA ASN A 130 15.50 -11.34 3.25
C ASN A 130 14.65 -10.82 4.43
N CYS A 131 13.32 -11.04 4.38
CA CYS A 131 12.41 -10.67 5.48
C CYS A 131 12.25 -11.76 6.55
N GLY A 132 12.75 -12.99 6.31
CA GLY A 132 12.50 -14.15 7.16
C GLY A 132 11.11 -14.74 6.96
N ARG A 133 10.66 -15.53 7.93
CA ARG A 133 9.31 -16.13 7.97
C ARG A 133 8.37 -15.33 8.86
N PHE A 134 7.08 -15.42 8.61
CA PHE A 134 6.04 -14.76 9.40
C PHE A 134 4.98 -15.76 9.83
N LYS A 135 4.47 -15.61 11.05
CA LYS A 135 3.22 -16.25 11.44
C LYS A 135 2.05 -15.58 10.74
N VAL A 136 1.01 -16.34 10.50
CA VAL A 136 -0.22 -15.83 9.87
C VAL A 136 -1.41 -16.13 10.76
N ARG A 137 -2.25 -15.10 11.00
CA ARG A 137 -3.61 -15.31 11.49
C ARG A 137 -4.55 -15.18 10.31
N HIS A 138 -5.08 -16.31 9.85
CA HIS A 138 -5.87 -16.43 8.64
C HIS A 138 -7.36 -16.50 8.97
N PHE A 139 -8.13 -15.59 8.38
CA PHE A 139 -9.59 -15.54 8.49
C PHE A 139 -10.21 -15.94 7.15
N GLY A 140 -10.82 -17.12 7.09
CA GLY A 140 -11.58 -17.59 5.94
C GLY A 140 -12.97 -16.96 5.96
N VAL A 141 -13.22 -15.98 5.08
CA VAL A 141 -14.49 -15.22 5.04
C VAL A 141 -15.33 -15.51 3.80
N ALA A 142 -14.78 -16.22 2.83
CA ALA A 142 -15.37 -16.40 1.51
C ALA A 142 -15.21 -17.82 0.97
N VAL A 143 -16.22 -18.26 0.21
CA VAL A 143 -16.18 -19.43 -0.67
C VAL A 143 -16.55 -19.00 -2.09
N ALA A 144 -16.07 -19.71 -3.11
CA ALA A 144 -15.98 -19.22 -4.50
C ALA A 144 -17.28 -18.69 -5.15
N ASN A 145 -18.48 -19.03 -4.64
CA ASN A 145 -19.73 -18.70 -5.31
C ASN A 145 -20.88 -18.20 -4.42
N ASN A 146 -20.68 -18.02 -3.10
CA ASN A 146 -21.80 -17.82 -2.17
C ASN A 146 -21.49 -16.81 -1.05
N PHE A 147 -21.14 -15.57 -1.38
CA PHE A 147 -20.98 -14.57 -0.32
C PHE A 147 -21.44 -13.17 -0.73
N SER A 148 -21.82 -12.39 0.25
CA SER A 148 -22.21 -11.00 0.09
C SER A 148 -21.02 -10.09 0.40
N SER A 149 -20.71 -9.18 -0.52
CA SER A 149 -19.74 -8.09 -0.30
C SER A 149 -19.98 -7.36 1.03
N PHE A 150 -21.24 -7.11 1.35
CA PHE A 150 -21.64 -6.47 2.61
C PHE A 150 -21.20 -7.29 3.84
N ASN A 151 -21.43 -8.61 3.83
CA ASN A 151 -21.06 -9.48 4.94
C ASN A 151 -19.54 -9.55 5.10
N ILE A 152 -18.77 -9.63 3.98
CA ILE A 152 -17.31 -9.61 4.03
C ILE A 152 -16.82 -8.31 4.66
N MET A 153 -17.32 -7.17 4.22
CA MET A 153 -16.86 -5.87 4.75
C MET A 153 -17.19 -5.70 6.24
N LYS A 154 -18.35 -6.19 6.67
CA LYS A 154 -18.69 -6.24 8.09
C LYS A 154 -17.73 -7.16 8.86
N SER A 155 -17.46 -8.35 8.33
CA SER A 155 -16.51 -9.30 8.92
C SER A 155 -15.10 -8.70 9.03
N ILE A 156 -14.62 -8.00 7.98
CA ILE A 156 -13.31 -7.32 7.99
C ILE A 156 -13.23 -6.32 9.15
N THR A 157 -14.27 -5.52 9.35
CA THR A 157 -14.32 -4.56 10.45
C THR A 157 -14.23 -5.24 11.81
N ASP A 158 -15.06 -6.27 12.02
CA ASP A 158 -15.09 -7.03 13.28
C ASP A 158 -13.76 -7.76 13.52
N ILE A 159 -13.15 -8.34 12.47
CA ILE A 159 -11.84 -9.00 12.53
C ILE A 159 -10.76 -8.03 13.00
N VAL A 160 -10.65 -6.86 12.37
CA VAL A 160 -9.59 -5.90 12.72
C VAL A 160 -9.76 -5.36 14.15
N ILE A 161 -10.98 -5.01 14.54
CA ILE A 161 -11.25 -4.50 15.89
C ILE A 161 -10.94 -5.55 16.97
N ASN A 162 -11.22 -6.81 16.70
CA ASN A 162 -10.98 -7.90 17.66
C ASN A 162 -9.53 -8.44 17.64
N ASN A 163 -8.67 -7.95 16.74
CA ASN A 163 -7.27 -8.34 16.63
C ASN A 163 -6.34 -7.10 16.59
N PRO A 164 -6.32 -6.28 17.66
CA PRO A 164 -5.56 -5.02 17.69
C PRO A 164 -4.04 -5.22 17.72
N ASP A 165 -3.58 -6.42 17.98
CA ASP A 165 -2.18 -6.85 17.93
C ASP A 165 -1.64 -6.96 16.51
N ILE A 166 -2.50 -7.09 15.50
CA ILE A 166 -2.10 -7.20 14.08
C ILE A 166 -2.13 -5.82 13.42
N LYS A 167 -0.97 -5.37 12.93
CA LYS A 167 -0.83 -4.07 12.26
C LYS A 167 -0.90 -4.18 10.74
N VAL A 168 -0.51 -5.32 10.17
CA VAL A 168 -0.38 -5.50 8.72
C VAL A 168 -1.32 -6.59 8.23
N TRP A 169 -2.15 -6.24 7.24
CA TRP A 169 -3.20 -7.11 6.72
C TRP A 169 -3.05 -7.33 5.22
N ASN A 170 -3.09 -8.58 4.78
CA ASN A 170 -3.20 -8.95 3.36
C ASN A 170 -4.67 -9.19 2.98
N LEU A 171 -5.12 -8.51 1.92
CA LEU A 171 -6.45 -8.70 1.36
C LEU A 171 -6.33 -8.91 -0.15
N SER A 172 -6.38 -10.17 -0.57
CA SER A 172 -6.27 -10.54 -1.98
C SER A 172 -7.63 -10.85 -2.64
N LEU A 173 -8.72 -10.53 -1.97
CA LEU A 173 -10.08 -10.60 -2.51
C LEU A 173 -10.42 -9.33 -3.29
N GLY A 174 -10.98 -9.49 -4.48
CA GLY A 174 -11.34 -8.35 -5.31
C GLY A 174 -12.46 -8.64 -6.31
N SER A 175 -13.16 -7.58 -6.73
CA SER A 175 -14.27 -7.67 -7.67
C SER A 175 -13.78 -7.83 -9.11
N SER A 176 -14.40 -8.76 -9.84
CA SER A 176 -14.24 -8.89 -11.29
C SER A 176 -14.86 -7.73 -12.07
N LYS A 177 -15.75 -6.94 -11.46
CA LYS A 177 -16.42 -5.80 -12.10
C LYS A 177 -15.52 -4.56 -12.07
N GLU A 178 -15.59 -3.77 -13.15
CA GLU A 178 -14.96 -2.44 -13.20
C GLU A 178 -15.71 -1.46 -12.29
N LYS A 179 -14.96 -0.61 -11.58
CA LYS A 179 -15.59 0.49 -10.86
C LYS A 179 -15.74 1.73 -11.76
N PRO A 180 -16.76 2.58 -11.55
CA PRO A 180 -16.86 3.87 -12.22
C PRO A 180 -15.70 4.81 -11.87
N LYS A 181 -15.19 5.58 -12.84
CA LYS A 181 -13.98 6.41 -12.71
C LYS A 181 -14.03 7.45 -11.57
N ASN A 182 -15.18 8.08 -11.37
CA ASN A 182 -15.37 9.17 -10.39
C ASN A 182 -16.12 8.70 -9.14
N PHE A 183 -15.85 7.47 -8.71
CA PHE A 183 -16.58 6.84 -7.64
C PHE A 183 -15.64 5.99 -6.78
N ILE A 184 -15.85 6.03 -5.46
CA ILE A 184 -15.21 5.14 -4.49
C ILE A 184 -16.19 4.01 -4.15
N SER A 185 -15.71 2.77 -4.22
CA SER A 185 -16.50 1.62 -3.80
C SER A 185 -16.81 1.67 -2.29
N PRO A 186 -17.94 1.12 -1.86
CA PRO A 186 -18.23 0.97 -0.42
C PRO A 186 -17.13 0.23 0.31
N GLU A 187 -16.60 -0.81 -0.31
CA GLU A 187 -15.53 -1.66 0.21
C GLU A 187 -14.25 -0.86 0.47
N ALA A 188 -13.82 -0.06 -0.51
CA ALA A 188 -12.64 0.80 -0.36
C ALA A 188 -12.85 1.85 0.74
N SER A 189 -14.03 2.44 0.81
CA SER A 189 -14.37 3.43 1.84
C SER A 189 -14.31 2.85 3.25
N ILE A 190 -14.75 1.62 3.41
CA ILE A 190 -14.71 0.90 4.70
C ILE A 190 -13.26 0.60 5.07
N LEU A 191 -12.43 0.12 4.14
CA LEU A 191 -11.01 -0.11 4.38
C LEU A 191 -10.28 1.17 4.75
N ASP A 192 -10.57 2.29 4.06
CA ASP A 192 -9.95 3.58 4.36
C ASP A 192 -10.29 4.06 5.77
N LYS A 193 -11.54 3.89 6.19
CA LYS A 193 -12.01 4.22 7.53
C LYS A 193 -11.36 3.33 8.60
N ILE A 194 -11.34 2.01 8.40
CA ILE A 194 -10.72 1.05 9.32
C ILE A 194 -9.25 1.41 9.54
N GLN A 195 -8.52 1.69 8.47
CA GLN A 195 -7.10 2.06 8.56
C GLN A 195 -6.90 3.38 9.30
N TYR A 196 -7.76 4.37 9.09
CA TYR A 196 -7.68 5.63 9.81
C TYR A 196 -7.92 5.44 11.32
N GLU A 197 -8.94 4.65 11.70
CA GLU A 197 -9.41 4.51 13.09
C GLU A 197 -8.56 3.53 13.93
N ASN A 198 -7.94 2.51 13.33
CA ASN A 198 -7.31 1.40 14.07
C ASN A 198 -5.77 1.32 13.94
N ASP A 199 -5.13 2.30 13.31
CA ASP A 199 -3.66 2.35 13.10
C ASP A 199 -3.08 1.08 12.46
N VAL A 200 -3.78 0.54 11.46
CA VAL A 200 -3.40 -0.63 10.67
C VAL A 200 -3.16 -0.25 9.21
N ILE A 201 -2.53 -1.14 8.45
CA ILE A 201 -2.35 -0.98 7.01
C ILE A 201 -2.78 -2.24 6.26
N PHE A 202 -3.56 -2.05 5.18
CA PHE A 202 -3.93 -3.12 4.26
C PHE A 202 -3.09 -3.09 3.00
N ILE A 203 -2.64 -4.27 2.59
CA ILE A 203 -2.05 -4.52 1.29
C ILE A 203 -3.10 -5.25 0.45
N VAL A 204 -3.50 -4.62 -0.66
CA VAL A 204 -4.64 -5.03 -1.48
C VAL A 204 -4.17 -5.37 -2.89
N SER A 205 -4.65 -6.47 -3.45
CA SER A 205 -4.36 -6.82 -4.84
C SER A 205 -5.08 -5.92 -5.84
N GLY A 206 -4.42 -5.58 -6.96
CA GLY A 206 -4.91 -4.62 -7.98
C GLY A 206 -6.01 -5.14 -8.90
N THR A 207 -6.49 -6.37 -8.68
CA THR A 207 -7.50 -7.12 -9.48
C THR A 207 -7.01 -7.53 -10.88
N ASN A 208 -7.55 -8.64 -11.39
CA ASN A 208 -7.16 -9.21 -12.67
C ASN A 208 -8.23 -8.99 -13.74
N LYS A 209 -7.80 -8.90 -15.01
CA LYS A 209 -8.71 -8.99 -16.15
C LYS A 209 -9.22 -10.43 -16.30
N PRO A 210 -10.50 -10.63 -16.64
CA PRO A 210 -10.99 -11.95 -17.04
C PRO A 210 -10.20 -12.48 -18.24
N LYS A 211 -10.07 -13.81 -18.33
CA LYS A 211 -9.48 -14.45 -19.52
C LYS A 211 -10.23 -14.01 -20.78
N ASN A 212 -9.49 -13.78 -21.87
CA ASN A 212 -10.01 -13.35 -23.16
C ASN A 212 -10.52 -11.90 -23.26
N VAL A 213 -10.21 -11.03 -22.30
CA VAL A 213 -10.50 -9.59 -22.40
C VAL A 213 -9.22 -8.85 -22.76
N GLU A 214 -9.10 -8.42 -24.01
CA GLU A 214 -7.95 -7.62 -24.51
C GLU A 214 -8.06 -6.14 -24.10
N LYS A 215 -9.29 -5.64 -23.91
CA LYS A 215 -9.54 -4.25 -23.54
C LYS A 215 -8.93 -3.93 -22.18
N ASN A 216 -8.37 -2.71 -22.06
CA ASN A 216 -7.98 -2.17 -20.76
C ASN A 216 -9.20 -2.01 -19.86
N MET A 217 -9.11 -2.57 -18.66
CA MET A 217 -10.16 -2.53 -17.65
C MET A 217 -9.71 -1.70 -16.45
N ALA A 218 -10.65 -0.96 -15.88
CA ALA A 218 -10.40 -0.27 -14.62
C ALA A 218 -10.31 -1.26 -13.44
N ILE A 219 -9.51 -0.91 -12.41
CA ILE A 219 -9.43 -1.70 -11.18
C ILE A 219 -10.80 -1.90 -10.55
N GLY A 220 -10.99 -3.06 -9.91
CA GLY A 220 -12.21 -3.41 -9.18
C GLY A 220 -12.11 -3.07 -7.69
N ALA A 221 -13.24 -3.13 -6.97
CA ALA A 221 -13.26 -3.01 -5.51
C ALA A 221 -12.53 -4.20 -4.85
N PRO A 222 -11.83 -4.01 -3.73
CA PRO A 222 -11.56 -2.77 -3.01
C PRO A 222 -10.23 -2.09 -3.39
N ALA A 223 -9.66 -2.41 -4.58
CA ALA A 223 -8.38 -1.86 -5.04
C ALA A 223 -8.41 -0.34 -5.31
N ASP A 224 -9.54 0.31 -5.08
CA ASP A 224 -9.70 1.76 -5.11
C ASP A 224 -9.56 2.42 -3.72
N SER A 225 -9.21 1.67 -2.66
CA SER A 225 -8.86 2.22 -1.35
C SER A 225 -7.62 3.10 -1.43
N ILE A 226 -7.70 4.33 -0.93
CA ILE A 226 -6.59 5.29 -1.00
C ILE A 226 -5.59 5.13 0.14
N ASN A 227 -6.05 4.67 1.32
CA ASN A 227 -5.18 4.43 2.46
C ASN A 227 -4.39 3.12 2.31
N SER A 228 -4.93 2.11 1.67
CA SER A 228 -4.23 0.84 1.41
C SER A 228 -3.03 1.01 0.47
N ILE A 229 -2.10 0.06 0.51
CA ILE A 229 -1.12 -0.14 -0.56
C ILE A 229 -1.73 -1.11 -1.57
N VAL A 230 -2.05 -0.62 -2.76
CA VAL A 230 -2.60 -1.43 -3.85
C VAL A 230 -1.47 -1.91 -4.75
N VAL A 231 -1.41 -3.22 -4.99
CA VAL A 231 -0.30 -3.88 -5.67
C VAL A 231 -0.75 -4.48 -6.99
N ASN A 232 -0.16 -4.04 -8.10
CA ASN A 232 -0.29 -4.69 -9.41
C ASN A 232 0.85 -5.69 -9.65
N ALA A 233 0.70 -6.48 -10.69
CA ALA A 233 1.67 -7.50 -11.06
C ALA A 233 2.53 -7.08 -12.26
N VAL A 234 3.81 -7.49 -12.22
CA VAL A 234 4.75 -7.43 -13.34
C VAL A 234 5.31 -8.82 -13.62
N ASP A 235 5.86 -8.99 -14.83
CA ASP A 235 6.65 -10.17 -15.20
C ASP A 235 8.08 -10.10 -14.64
N ILE A 236 8.91 -11.09 -14.93
CA ILE A 236 10.30 -11.17 -14.44
C ILE A 236 11.20 -10.04 -14.99
N GLU A 237 10.82 -9.43 -16.11
CA GLU A 237 11.52 -8.31 -16.74
C GLU A 237 10.99 -6.94 -16.28
N ASN A 238 10.10 -6.92 -15.29
CA ASN A 238 9.41 -5.74 -14.79
C ASN A 238 8.45 -5.07 -15.80
N ASN A 239 7.98 -5.79 -16.82
CA ASN A 239 6.89 -5.30 -17.65
C ASN A 239 5.54 -5.58 -16.97
N PRO A 240 4.51 -4.73 -17.16
CA PRO A 240 3.18 -5.00 -16.63
C PRO A 240 2.65 -6.35 -17.09
N ALA A 241 2.22 -7.19 -16.17
CA ALA A 241 1.63 -8.48 -16.50
C ALA A 241 0.35 -8.28 -17.33
N THR A 242 0.10 -9.16 -18.30
CA THR A 242 -0.96 -9.01 -19.31
C THR A 242 -2.37 -8.95 -18.73
N TYR A 243 -2.55 -9.49 -17.53
CA TYR A 243 -3.84 -9.55 -16.82
C TYR A 243 -4.07 -8.37 -15.86
N THR A 244 -3.13 -7.44 -15.68
CA THR A 244 -3.30 -6.30 -14.77
C THR A 244 -4.36 -5.32 -15.28
N ARG A 245 -5.03 -4.64 -14.33
CA ARG A 245 -5.99 -3.58 -14.60
C ARG A 245 -5.39 -2.21 -14.36
N GLU A 246 -6.04 -1.19 -14.93
CA GLU A 246 -5.59 0.20 -14.83
C GLU A 246 -6.34 0.96 -13.73
N GLY A 247 -5.63 1.72 -12.86
CA GLY A 247 -6.18 2.76 -12.01
C GLY A 247 -6.31 4.04 -12.84
N ILE A 248 -6.89 4.97 -12.43
CA ILE A 248 -6.90 6.06 -11.51
C ILE A 248 -8.18 6.01 -10.65
N VAL A 249 -8.10 6.57 -9.45
CA VAL A 249 -9.24 6.68 -8.55
C VAL A 249 -9.63 8.15 -8.43
N LEU A 250 -10.91 8.47 -8.53
CA LEU A 250 -11.45 9.83 -8.47
C LEU A 250 -10.68 10.84 -9.35
N SER A 251 -10.29 10.41 -10.54
CA SER A 251 -9.56 11.19 -11.56
C SER A 251 -8.13 11.59 -11.21
N PHE A 252 -7.64 11.44 -9.99
CA PHE A 252 -6.31 11.93 -9.62
C PHE A 252 -5.50 11.08 -8.60
N TYR A 253 -6.12 10.22 -7.79
CA TYR A 253 -5.37 9.31 -6.92
C TYR A 253 -4.67 8.23 -7.75
N ASN A 254 -3.36 8.11 -7.56
CA ASN A 254 -2.58 7.12 -8.28
C ASN A 254 -2.81 5.73 -7.67
N LYS A 255 -3.46 4.86 -8.43
CA LYS A 255 -3.65 3.44 -8.12
C LYS A 255 -3.41 2.61 -9.38
N PRO A 256 -2.73 1.47 -9.26
CA PRO A 256 -2.13 0.91 -8.04
C PRO A 256 -1.09 1.87 -7.43
N ASP A 257 -0.68 1.62 -6.17
CA ASP A 257 0.44 2.35 -5.58
C ASP A 257 1.78 1.84 -6.15
N VAL A 258 1.97 0.54 -6.17
CA VAL A 258 3.21 -0.12 -6.62
C VAL A 258 2.92 -1.40 -7.38
N SER A 259 3.97 -1.96 -7.97
CA SER A 259 3.93 -3.28 -8.60
C SER A 259 5.02 -4.20 -8.06
N CYS A 260 4.77 -5.49 -8.14
CA CYS A 260 5.70 -6.55 -7.77
C CYS A 260 5.53 -7.74 -8.72
N PHE A 261 6.52 -8.65 -8.77
CA PHE A 261 6.40 -9.88 -9.56
C PHE A 261 5.17 -10.69 -9.09
N GLY A 262 4.29 -11.02 -10.01
CA GLY A 262 3.05 -11.76 -9.76
C GLY A 262 2.90 -13.04 -10.61
N GLY A 263 3.98 -13.44 -11.30
CA GLY A 263 3.94 -14.47 -12.32
C GLY A 263 3.36 -13.98 -13.65
N ASP A 264 3.81 -14.53 -14.74
CA ASP A 264 3.27 -14.34 -16.09
C ASP A 264 3.55 -15.61 -16.91
N LYS A 265 3.06 -15.64 -18.15
CA LYS A 265 3.25 -16.76 -19.10
C LYS A 265 4.71 -17.18 -19.28
N THR A 266 5.66 -16.25 -19.12
CA THR A 266 7.10 -16.52 -19.25
C THR A 266 7.68 -17.20 -18.01
N LYS A 267 7.20 -16.82 -16.82
CA LYS A 267 7.61 -17.40 -15.55
C LYS A 267 6.44 -17.31 -14.57
N LEU A 268 5.89 -18.46 -14.20
CA LEU A 268 4.86 -18.56 -13.18
C LEU A 268 5.49 -18.49 -11.78
N MET A 269 4.70 -18.10 -10.79
CA MET A 269 5.05 -18.13 -9.37
C MET A 269 4.65 -19.46 -8.78
N LYS A 270 5.51 -20.06 -7.97
CA LYS A 270 5.18 -21.27 -7.22
C LYS A 270 4.49 -20.95 -5.90
N VAL A 271 3.51 -21.76 -5.55
CA VAL A 271 2.78 -21.71 -4.27
C VAL A 271 2.54 -23.11 -3.74
N CYS A 272 2.34 -23.23 -2.43
CA CYS A 272 1.84 -24.48 -1.84
C CYS A 272 0.30 -24.46 -1.82
N MET A 273 -0.27 -25.57 -2.23
CA MET A 273 -1.71 -25.83 -2.26
C MET A 273 -2.06 -27.06 -1.41
N PRO A 274 -3.34 -27.33 -1.14
CA PRO A 274 -3.74 -28.49 -0.33
C PRO A 274 -3.19 -29.84 -0.79
N LEU A 275 -2.95 -29.99 -2.08
CA LEU A 275 -2.51 -31.24 -2.70
C LEU A 275 -1.05 -31.21 -3.22
N GLY A 276 -0.27 -30.18 -2.87
CA GLY A 276 1.12 -30.05 -3.31
C GLY A 276 1.47 -28.66 -3.79
N GLU A 277 2.45 -28.53 -4.67
CA GLU A 277 2.85 -27.27 -5.28
C GLU A 277 2.01 -26.97 -6.53
N ALA A 278 1.79 -25.68 -6.79
CA ALA A 278 1.18 -25.22 -8.03
C ALA A 278 1.91 -23.99 -8.60
N ASN A 279 1.82 -23.84 -9.91
CA ASN A 279 2.25 -22.65 -10.62
C ASN A 279 1.06 -21.70 -10.80
N VAL A 280 1.25 -20.43 -10.45
CA VAL A 280 0.19 -19.42 -10.46
C VAL A 280 0.64 -18.11 -11.08
N GLN A 281 -0.33 -17.30 -11.49
CA GLN A 281 -0.13 -15.90 -11.88
C GLN A 281 -1.33 -15.05 -11.43
N GLY A 282 -1.08 -13.83 -10.97
CA GLY A 282 -2.14 -12.92 -10.54
C GLY A 282 -1.64 -11.82 -9.62
N THR A 283 -2.36 -10.70 -9.58
CA THR A 283 -2.09 -9.62 -8.62
C THR A 283 -2.25 -10.08 -7.18
N SER A 284 -3.10 -11.09 -6.94
CA SER A 284 -3.27 -11.72 -5.62
C SER A 284 -1.98 -12.34 -5.10
N PHE A 285 -1.12 -12.83 -5.98
CA PHE A 285 0.17 -13.44 -5.61
C PHE A 285 1.31 -12.41 -5.54
N ALA A 286 1.14 -11.23 -6.13
CA ALA A 286 2.08 -10.11 -5.97
C ALA A 286 1.92 -9.39 -4.62
N ALA A 287 0.68 -9.22 -4.14
CA ALA A 287 0.38 -8.50 -2.90
C ALA A 287 1.07 -9.10 -1.66
N PRO A 288 1.12 -10.42 -1.43
CA PRO A 288 1.81 -11.02 -0.29
C PRO A 288 3.28 -10.64 -0.15
N TRP A 289 4.01 -10.47 -1.26
CA TRP A 289 5.42 -10.04 -1.23
C TRP A 289 5.60 -8.63 -0.70
N ILE A 290 4.67 -7.74 -1.01
CA ILE A 290 4.65 -6.40 -0.42
C ILE A 290 4.22 -6.46 1.04
N THR A 291 3.27 -7.33 1.38
CA THR A 291 2.81 -7.54 2.75
C THR A 291 3.96 -7.97 3.67
N ARG A 292 4.79 -8.93 3.24
CA ARG A 292 5.99 -9.38 3.97
C ARG A 292 6.95 -8.22 4.25
N LYS A 293 7.23 -7.39 3.23
CA LYS A 293 8.11 -6.21 3.36
C LYS A 293 7.54 -5.17 4.32
N VAL A 294 6.24 -4.88 4.23
CA VAL A 294 5.57 -3.93 5.13
C VAL A 294 5.56 -4.46 6.56
N ALA A 295 5.30 -5.75 6.77
CA ALA A 295 5.36 -6.38 8.08
C ALA A 295 6.79 -6.31 8.67
N TYR A 296 7.80 -6.56 7.87
CA TYR A 296 9.20 -6.41 8.29
C TYR A 296 9.52 -4.97 8.71
N LEU A 297 9.10 -3.98 7.91
CA LEU A 297 9.35 -2.57 8.22
C LEU A 297 8.66 -2.14 9.52
N ILE A 298 7.40 -2.52 9.74
CA ILE A 298 6.62 -2.09 10.90
C ILE A 298 6.99 -2.89 12.14
N GLU A 299 6.95 -4.20 12.08
CA GLU A 299 7.00 -5.06 13.25
C GLU A 299 8.44 -5.49 13.63
N VAL A 300 9.34 -5.59 12.66
CA VAL A 300 10.74 -5.95 12.93
C VAL A 300 11.61 -4.71 13.11
N LEU A 301 11.46 -3.69 12.26
CA LEU A 301 12.25 -2.46 12.32
C LEU A 301 11.61 -1.35 13.17
N GLY A 302 10.32 -1.45 13.50
CA GLY A 302 9.62 -0.51 14.36
C GLY A 302 9.20 0.78 13.67
N PHE A 303 9.12 0.81 12.32
CA PHE A 303 8.59 1.96 11.60
C PHE A 303 7.07 2.10 11.77
N SER A 304 6.57 3.32 11.71
CA SER A 304 5.14 3.55 11.60
C SER A 304 4.61 3.10 10.22
N ARG A 305 3.32 2.90 10.10
CA ARG A 305 2.70 2.55 8.81
C ARG A 305 2.89 3.67 7.76
N GLU A 306 2.94 4.93 8.19
CA GLU A 306 3.21 6.08 7.34
C GLU A 306 4.63 6.02 6.75
N GLU A 307 5.62 5.71 7.59
CA GLU A 307 7.01 5.53 7.19
C GLU A 307 7.17 4.30 6.28
N ALA A 308 6.55 3.17 6.64
CA ALA A 308 6.58 1.94 5.84
C ALA A 308 5.97 2.16 4.45
N LYS A 309 4.80 2.82 4.36
CA LYS A 309 4.18 3.16 3.07
C LYS A 309 5.07 4.09 2.25
N ALA A 310 5.69 5.10 2.87
CA ALA A 310 6.59 6.03 2.19
C ALA A 310 7.85 5.31 1.67
N LEU A 311 8.43 4.39 2.44
CA LEU A 311 9.58 3.56 2.04
C LEU A 311 9.26 2.66 0.85
N ILE A 312 8.14 1.96 0.87
CA ILE A 312 7.69 1.10 -0.23
C ILE A 312 7.52 1.92 -1.51
N ILE A 313 6.84 3.06 -1.44
CA ILE A 313 6.62 3.92 -2.61
C ILE A 313 7.94 4.52 -3.11
N ASP A 314 8.77 5.05 -2.20
CA ASP A 314 10.06 5.63 -2.58
C ASP A 314 10.99 4.59 -3.25
N SER A 315 11.02 3.36 -2.71
CA SER A 315 11.84 2.28 -3.25
C SER A 315 11.44 1.85 -4.66
N ALA A 316 10.16 1.92 -4.98
CA ALA A 316 9.63 1.58 -6.29
C ALA A 316 10.02 2.60 -7.37
N THR A 317 10.41 3.82 -6.98
CA THR A 317 10.72 4.90 -7.91
C THR A 317 12.18 4.89 -8.35
N THR A 318 12.44 5.20 -9.62
CA THR A 318 13.79 5.35 -10.17
C THR A 318 14.18 6.83 -10.29
N TRP A 319 15.45 7.13 -10.65
CA TRP A 319 15.92 8.47 -11.00
C TRP A 319 15.67 8.82 -12.47
N HIS A 320 15.08 7.92 -13.22
CA HIS A 320 14.70 8.10 -14.63
C HIS A 320 13.18 8.10 -14.74
N GLU A 321 12.67 8.68 -15.81
CA GLU A 321 11.26 8.60 -16.13
C GLU A 321 10.81 7.14 -16.23
N ASN A 322 9.66 6.82 -15.65
CA ASN A 322 9.11 5.47 -15.72
C ASN A 322 8.74 5.12 -17.17
N LYS A 323 9.20 3.95 -17.62
CA LYS A 323 8.84 3.41 -18.94
C LYS A 323 7.32 3.21 -19.10
N TYR A 324 6.65 2.88 -18.01
CA TYR A 324 5.22 2.58 -18.01
C TYR A 324 4.41 3.65 -17.28
N LYS A 325 3.14 3.79 -17.68
CA LYS A 325 2.22 4.74 -17.07
C LYS A 325 1.94 4.39 -15.61
N SER A 326 1.84 5.38 -14.76
CA SER A 326 1.57 5.20 -13.33
C SER A 326 0.20 4.57 -13.02
N ASN A 327 -0.78 4.66 -13.92
CA ASN A 327 -2.06 4.00 -13.77
C ASN A 327 -2.00 2.47 -13.95
N ILE A 328 -0.85 1.91 -14.40
CA ILE A 328 -0.63 0.47 -14.56
C ILE A 328 0.34 -0.06 -13.52
N VAL A 329 1.48 0.61 -13.33
CA VAL A 329 2.56 0.14 -12.44
C VAL A 329 2.66 0.92 -11.13
N GLY A 330 1.80 1.91 -10.92
CA GLY A 330 1.89 2.80 -9.77
C GLY A 330 3.11 3.70 -9.84
N TYR A 331 3.75 3.89 -8.69
CA TYR A 331 5.03 4.61 -8.61
C TYR A 331 6.19 3.81 -9.20
N GLY A 332 6.02 2.50 -9.42
CA GLY A 332 7.00 1.61 -10.03
C GLY A 332 7.01 0.22 -9.41
N VAL A 333 8.10 -0.52 -9.66
CA VAL A 333 8.29 -1.88 -9.17
C VAL A 333 9.13 -1.87 -7.91
N VAL A 334 8.61 -2.48 -6.84
CA VAL A 334 9.32 -2.59 -5.56
C VAL A 334 10.46 -3.61 -5.68
N PRO A 335 11.68 -3.30 -5.19
CA PRO A 335 12.78 -4.26 -5.15
C PRO A 335 12.42 -5.54 -4.41
N ILE A 336 13.02 -6.66 -4.83
CA ILE A 336 12.80 -7.96 -4.19
C ILE A 336 13.39 -7.96 -2.78
N ASP A 337 14.67 -7.61 -2.66
CA ASP A 337 15.40 -7.59 -1.39
C ASP A 337 15.02 -6.39 -0.52
N ILE A 338 14.65 -6.66 0.74
CA ILE A 338 14.33 -5.61 1.73
C ILE A 338 15.50 -4.67 1.98
N ASN A 339 16.74 -5.14 1.84
CA ASN A 339 17.93 -4.31 2.01
C ASN A 339 17.99 -3.16 0.99
N GLU A 340 17.52 -3.36 -0.24
CA GLU A 340 17.46 -2.28 -1.23
C GLU A 340 16.44 -1.19 -0.86
N ILE A 341 15.42 -1.56 -0.08
CA ILE A 341 14.43 -0.62 0.43
C ILE A 341 15.01 0.22 1.58
N ILE A 342 15.83 -0.37 2.44
CA ILE A 342 16.28 0.22 3.69
C ILE A 342 17.64 0.90 3.53
N LYS A 343 18.62 0.21 2.93
CA LYS A 343 20.00 0.71 2.83
C LYS A 343 20.13 1.85 1.82
N SER A 344 21.02 2.79 2.13
CA SER A 344 21.45 3.82 1.16
C SER A 344 22.49 3.23 0.19
N LYS A 345 22.41 3.62 -1.09
CA LYS A 345 23.51 3.37 -2.04
C LYS A 345 24.70 4.27 -1.69
N ASN A 346 25.90 3.90 -2.11
CA ASN A 346 27.11 4.66 -1.80
C ASN A 346 27.08 6.12 -2.27
N ASP A 347 26.35 6.40 -3.35
CA ASP A 347 26.18 7.72 -3.94
C ASP A 347 24.85 8.39 -3.52
N GLU A 348 24.14 7.82 -2.52
CA GLU A 348 22.86 8.33 -2.08
C GLU A 348 22.82 8.51 -0.56
N ILE A 349 22.32 9.64 -0.11
CA ILE A 349 21.90 9.88 1.27
C ILE A 349 20.41 9.61 1.34
N LYS A 350 19.99 8.59 2.09
CA LYS A 350 18.58 8.28 2.35
C LYS A 350 18.30 8.40 3.83
N PHE A 351 17.27 9.13 4.19
CA PHE A 351 16.85 9.26 5.58
C PHE A 351 15.33 9.40 5.68
N ILE A 352 14.83 9.13 6.87
CA ILE A 352 13.40 9.11 7.17
C ILE A 352 13.16 10.12 8.30
N ILE A 353 12.07 10.84 8.17
CA ILE A 353 11.55 11.72 9.22
C ILE A 353 10.08 11.40 9.40
N SER A 354 9.68 11.17 10.64
CA SER A 354 8.28 11.06 11.02
C SER A 354 7.88 12.15 11.99
N GLY A 355 6.60 12.37 12.11
CA GLY A 355 6.06 13.35 13.01
C GLY A 355 4.55 13.38 12.99
N GLU A 356 4.01 14.34 13.71
CA GLU A 356 2.59 14.58 13.83
C GLU A 356 2.30 16.05 13.53
N CYS A 357 1.40 16.31 12.60
CA CYS A 357 0.96 17.66 12.27
C CYS A 357 -0.30 18.01 13.06
N LYS A 358 -0.21 19.12 13.78
CA LYS A 358 -1.36 19.70 14.46
C LYS A 358 -2.04 20.73 13.59
N LYS A 359 -3.34 20.87 13.81
CA LYS A 359 -4.16 21.88 13.16
C LYS A 359 -3.59 23.30 13.34
N TYR A 360 -3.61 24.06 12.25
CA TYR A 360 -3.09 25.43 12.18
C TYR A 360 -1.57 25.58 12.38
N GLU A 361 -0.85 24.50 12.67
CA GLU A 361 0.59 24.53 12.75
C GLU A 361 1.21 24.22 11.37
N THR A 362 2.38 24.80 11.15
CA THR A 362 3.25 24.48 10.04
C THR A 362 4.42 23.70 10.60
N TYR A 363 4.52 22.42 10.28
CA TYR A 363 5.67 21.61 10.61
C TYR A 363 6.80 21.96 9.64
N SER A 364 7.93 22.45 10.16
CA SER A 364 9.05 22.84 9.34
C SER A 364 10.35 22.30 9.93
N HIS A 365 11.20 21.74 9.08
CA HIS A 365 12.46 21.15 9.51
C HIS A 365 13.58 21.49 8.54
N SER A 366 14.68 22.07 9.07
CA SER A 366 15.84 22.47 8.26
C SER A 366 16.87 21.35 8.21
N ILE A 367 17.31 20.96 7.03
CA ILE A 367 18.16 19.80 6.76
C ILE A 367 19.57 20.30 6.35
N PRO A 368 20.63 19.90 7.07
CA PRO A 368 22.00 20.35 6.80
C PRO A 368 22.66 19.51 5.68
N VAL A 369 22.15 19.64 4.45
CA VAL A 369 22.72 18.93 3.29
C VAL A 369 24.14 19.42 3.02
N PRO A 370 25.12 18.53 2.80
CA PRO A 370 26.50 18.93 2.55
C PRO A 370 26.65 19.89 1.36
N VAL A 371 27.51 20.89 1.53
CA VAL A 371 27.84 21.91 0.52
C VAL A 371 29.26 21.70 0.05
N ILE A 372 29.50 21.74 -1.26
CA ILE A 372 30.80 21.57 -1.89
C ILE A 372 30.99 22.71 -2.88
N ASP A 373 32.07 23.47 -2.75
CA ASP A 373 32.41 24.61 -3.62
C ASP A 373 31.23 25.57 -3.82
N ASN A 374 30.49 25.88 -2.77
CA ASN A 374 29.29 26.70 -2.74
C ASN A 374 28.09 26.13 -3.56
N GLU A 375 28.09 24.86 -3.83
CA GLU A 375 27.01 24.14 -4.51
C GLU A 375 26.53 22.93 -3.72
N HIS A 376 25.31 22.50 -3.99
CA HIS A 376 24.74 21.22 -3.60
C HIS A 376 24.77 20.27 -4.80
N PRO A 377 25.71 19.33 -4.88
CA PRO A 377 25.83 18.41 -6.01
C PRO A 377 24.86 17.24 -5.93
N TYR A 378 23.57 17.51 -5.69
CA TYR A 378 22.56 16.48 -5.50
C TYR A 378 21.35 16.66 -6.38
N LEU A 379 20.83 15.54 -6.87
CA LEU A 379 19.44 15.37 -7.25
C LEU A 379 18.65 14.96 -6.00
N ALA A 380 17.44 15.42 -5.90
CA ALA A 380 16.63 15.21 -4.72
C ALA A 380 15.31 14.52 -5.05
N LYS A 381 14.86 13.69 -4.12
CA LYS A 381 13.59 12.99 -4.13
C LYS A 381 12.99 13.05 -2.73
N ALA A 382 11.68 13.24 -2.65
CA ALA A 382 10.96 13.25 -1.38
C ALA A 382 9.61 12.57 -1.53
N THR A 383 9.29 11.67 -0.61
CA THR A 383 8.03 10.93 -0.56
C THR A 383 7.42 11.10 0.82
N LEU A 384 6.24 11.71 0.89
CA LEU A 384 5.45 11.86 2.10
C LEU A 384 4.20 10.99 2.00
N CYS A 385 3.90 10.24 3.06
CA CYS A 385 2.66 9.48 3.21
C CYS A 385 1.98 9.79 4.53
N TYR A 386 0.65 9.80 4.51
CA TYR A 386 -0.21 9.94 5.67
C TYR A 386 -1.57 9.27 5.43
N PHE A 387 -2.36 9.09 6.47
CA PHE A 387 -3.66 8.43 6.40
C PHE A 387 -4.76 9.43 6.78
N PRO A 388 -5.39 10.11 5.80
CA PRO A 388 -6.46 11.05 6.07
C PRO A 388 -7.76 10.32 6.41
N PHE A 389 -8.62 10.98 7.17
CA PHE A 389 -10.02 10.60 7.23
C PHE A 389 -10.67 10.79 5.86
N SER A 390 -11.52 9.84 5.49
CA SER A 390 -12.16 9.79 4.19
C SER A 390 -13.67 9.63 4.33
N GLU A 391 -14.43 10.37 3.53
CA GLU A 391 -15.88 10.37 3.61
C GLU A 391 -16.51 10.22 2.22
N ARG A 392 -17.10 9.06 1.96
CA ARG A 392 -17.67 8.68 0.66
C ARG A 392 -18.76 9.63 0.18
N ASN A 393 -19.52 10.22 1.09
CA ASN A 393 -20.61 11.14 0.77
C ASN A 393 -20.15 12.45 0.12
N GLN A 394 -18.86 12.76 0.21
CA GLN A 394 -18.26 13.95 -0.38
C GLN A 394 -17.90 13.79 -1.87
N GLY A 395 -18.16 12.64 -2.46
CA GLY A 395 -17.86 12.38 -3.87
C GLY A 395 -16.38 12.56 -4.18
N VAL A 396 -16.05 13.48 -5.09
CA VAL A 396 -14.65 13.77 -5.47
C VAL A 396 -13.86 14.42 -4.34
N ASP A 397 -14.50 15.01 -3.36
CA ASP A 397 -13.89 15.60 -2.16
C ASP A 397 -13.71 14.57 -1.03
N TYR A 398 -13.41 13.36 -1.41
CA TYR A 398 -13.36 12.16 -0.57
C TYR A 398 -12.49 12.28 0.69
N THR A 399 -11.29 12.87 0.57
CA THR A 399 -10.40 13.10 1.73
C THR A 399 -10.71 14.41 2.43
N SER A 400 -10.81 14.41 3.75
CA SER A 400 -11.11 15.60 4.54
C SER A 400 -9.92 16.52 4.76
N THR A 401 -8.70 15.98 4.74
CA THR A 401 -7.48 16.68 5.13
C THR A 401 -6.37 16.50 4.10
N GLU A 402 -5.59 17.54 3.89
CA GLU A 402 -4.37 17.53 3.08
C GLU A 402 -3.17 17.96 3.92
N LEU A 403 -2.06 17.25 3.78
CA LEU A 403 -0.73 17.72 4.16
C LEU A 403 -0.06 18.37 2.93
N ASP A 404 -0.09 19.70 2.85
CA ASP A 404 0.57 20.46 1.79
C ASP A 404 2.07 20.48 2.05
N PHE A 405 2.81 19.67 1.28
CA PHE A 405 4.22 19.38 1.47
C PHE A 405 5.08 20.16 0.48
N LYS A 406 6.12 20.83 0.98
CA LYS A 406 7.15 21.48 0.16
C LYS A 406 8.53 21.03 0.63
N PHE A 407 9.41 20.69 -0.29
CA PHE A 407 10.79 20.30 0.00
C PHE A 407 11.77 20.96 -0.96
N GLY A 408 12.86 21.54 -0.44
CA GLY A 408 13.87 22.20 -1.27
C GLY A 408 14.88 23.01 -0.48
N ARG A 409 15.70 23.79 -1.20
CA ARG A 409 16.73 24.65 -0.63
C ARG A 409 16.13 25.90 0.00
N ILE A 410 16.71 26.37 1.10
CA ILE A 410 16.35 27.66 1.72
C ILE A 410 17.15 28.77 1.03
N ASP A 411 16.46 29.78 0.50
CA ASP A 411 17.10 30.95 -0.10
C ASP A 411 17.51 32.01 0.94
N ASN A 412 18.15 33.09 0.48
CA ASN A 412 18.63 34.17 1.37
C ASN A 412 17.49 34.97 2.06
N LYS A 413 16.24 34.76 1.65
CA LYS A 413 15.03 35.35 2.25
C LYS A 413 14.29 34.36 3.16
N ASN A 414 14.90 33.22 3.48
CA ASN A 414 14.33 32.11 4.24
C ASN A 414 13.11 31.43 3.57
N ASN A 415 12.94 31.57 2.26
CA ASN A 415 11.91 30.86 1.53
C ASN A 415 12.44 29.53 1.00
N ILE A 416 11.62 28.50 1.00
CA ILE A 416 11.94 27.23 0.36
C ILE A 416 11.81 27.39 -1.16
N LYS A 417 12.90 27.06 -1.88
CA LYS A 417 12.86 26.85 -3.34
C LYS A 417 12.58 25.37 -3.59
N PRO A 418 11.32 24.99 -3.79
CA PRO A 418 10.94 23.60 -3.84
C PRO A 418 11.50 22.91 -5.08
N ILE A 419 11.71 21.60 -4.98
CA ILE A 419 12.09 20.74 -6.11
C ILE A 419 10.88 20.41 -6.99
N ASP A 420 9.71 20.37 -6.39
CA ASP A 420 8.45 20.24 -7.10
C ASP A 420 8.23 21.51 -7.96
N LYS A 421 7.79 21.29 -9.18
CA LYS A 421 7.38 22.40 -10.08
C LYS A 421 5.95 22.84 -9.76
N ASN A 422 5.56 22.80 -8.47
CA ASN A 422 4.22 23.16 -8.06
C ASN A 422 3.94 24.63 -8.39
N LYS A 423 3.20 24.86 -9.47
CA LYS A 423 2.88 26.19 -10.01
C LYS A 423 1.71 26.87 -9.30
N GLN A 424 1.27 26.39 -8.14
CA GLN A 424 0.12 26.94 -7.41
C GLN A 424 0.29 28.42 -7.05
N ASP A 425 1.53 28.84 -6.83
CA ASP A 425 1.86 30.22 -6.42
C ASP A 425 2.12 31.15 -7.63
N ILE A 426 1.91 30.70 -8.88
CA ILE A 426 2.08 31.54 -10.05
C ILE A 426 0.76 32.24 -10.35
N GLU A 427 0.70 33.54 -10.09
CA GLU A 427 -0.42 34.38 -10.48
C GLU A 427 -0.72 34.26 -11.99
N GLY A 428 -2.00 34.06 -12.32
CA GLY A 428 -2.49 33.99 -13.69
C GLY A 428 -2.62 32.61 -14.32
N ASN A 429 -2.25 31.52 -13.62
CA ASN A 429 -2.54 30.18 -14.10
C ASN A 429 -3.91 29.70 -13.59
N TYR A 430 -4.92 29.90 -14.39
CA TYR A 430 -6.26 29.36 -14.15
C TYR A 430 -6.34 27.95 -14.72
N PHE A 431 -6.39 26.94 -13.84
CA PHE A 431 -6.68 25.57 -14.20
C PHE A 431 -8.12 25.26 -13.78
N ASN A 432 -8.81 24.44 -14.55
CA ASN A 432 -10.02 23.82 -14.03
C ASN A 432 -9.63 22.85 -12.88
N GLU A 433 -10.58 22.50 -12.05
CA GLU A 433 -10.30 21.70 -10.85
C GLU A 433 -9.67 20.34 -11.17
N ASP A 434 -10.10 19.69 -12.25
CA ASP A 434 -9.57 18.42 -12.72
C ASP A 434 -8.08 18.50 -13.10
N GLU A 435 -7.70 19.55 -13.80
CA GLU A 435 -6.30 19.81 -14.17
C GLU A 435 -5.45 20.16 -12.94
N ALA A 436 -6.00 20.95 -12.01
CA ALA A 436 -5.33 21.31 -10.77
C ALA A 436 -5.08 20.06 -9.91
N ARG A 437 -6.05 19.16 -9.79
CA ARG A 437 -5.91 17.91 -9.05
C ARG A 437 -4.84 17.00 -9.66
N LYS A 438 -4.81 16.85 -10.99
CA LYS A 438 -3.81 16.04 -11.70
C LYS A 438 -2.40 16.61 -11.59
N ASN A 439 -2.26 17.93 -11.78
CA ASN A 439 -0.94 18.57 -11.86
C ASN A 439 -0.31 18.81 -10.49
N PHE A 440 -1.10 19.07 -9.47
CA PHE A 440 -0.61 19.48 -8.16
C PHE A 440 -0.84 18.44 -7.05
N ARG A 441 -1.43 17.31 -7.35
CA ARG A 441 -1.71 16.24 -6.37
C ARG A 441 -2.32 16.77 -5.07
N LYS A 442 -3.22 17.75 -5.18
CA LYS A 442 -3.96 18.26 -4.03
C LYS A 442 -4.86 17.18 -3.46
N TRP A 443 -4.93 17.11 -2.14
CA TRP A 443 -5.76 16.17 -1.39
C TRP A 443 -5.36 14.69 -1.53
N ASP A 444 -4.25 14.41 -2.23
CA ASP A 444 -3.65 13.07 -2.30
C ASP A 444 -2.87 12.80 -1.00
N ASN A 445 -3.03 11.61 -0.46
CA ASN A 445 -2.34 11.16 0.77
C ASN A 445 -0.91 10.65 0.52
N VAL A 446 -0.46 10.70 -0.72
CA VAL A 446 0.92 10.44 -1.13
C VAL A 446 1.44 11.65 -1.90
N LYS A 447 2.47 12.32 -1.37
CA LYS A 447 3.18 13.38 -2.06
C LYS A 447 4.55 12.85 -2.48
N HIS A 448 4.76 12.68 -3.77
CA HIS A 448 6.02 12.19 -4.31
C HIS A 448 6.59 13.19 -5.32
N TYR A 449 7.76 13.72 -5.00
CA TYR A 449 8.52 14.65 -5.83
C TYR A 449 9.87 14.05 -6.18
N THR A 450 10.23 14.07 -7.46
CA THR A 450 11.51 13.55 -7.93
C THR A 450 12.11 14.47 -8.98
N GLU A 451 13.41 14.64 -8.90
CA GLU A 451 14.22 15.20 -9.97
C GLU A 451 14.76 14.06 -10.84
N GLU A 452 14.78 14.30 -12.13
CA GLU A 452 15.24 13.30 -13.09
C GLU A 452 16.74 13.41 -13.34
N LEU A 453 17.41 12.27 -13.40
CA LEU A 453 18.80 12.15 -13.83
C LEU A 453 18.88 12.41 -15.35
N LYS A 454 19.63 13.44 -15.72
CA LYS A 454 19.89 13.83 -17.11
C LYS A 454 21.32 13.48 -17.52
N ALA A 455 21.59 13.48 -18.81
CA ALA A 455 22.95 13.24 -19.35
C ALA A 455 23.99 14.24 -18.82
N ARG A 456 23.55 15.48 -18.49
CA ARG A 456 24.38 16.51 -17.84
C ARG A 456 23.61 17.10 -16.67
N ASN A 457 24.01 16.75 -15.46
CA ASN A 457 23.51 17.35 -14.23
C ASN A 457 24.53 18.39 -13.74
N ARG A 458 24.03 19.43 -13.09
CA ARG A 458 24.85 20.47 -12.47
C ARG A 458 24.49 20.60 -11.01
N GLY A 459 25.48 20.87 -10.18
CA GLY A 459 25.28 21.26 -8.79
C GLY A 459 24.32 22.44 -8.69
N ARG A 460 23.59 22.48 -7.62
CA ARG A 460 22.64 23.56 -7.33
C ARG A 460 23.33 24.58 -6.45
N LYS A 461 23.22 25.86 -6.81
CA LYS A 461 23.73 26.95 -5.99
C LYS A 461 23.32 26.79 -4.54
N SER A 462 24.31 26.82 -3.62
CA SER A 462 24.07 26.98 -2.20
C SER A 462 23.79 28.46 -1.90
N TYR A 463 22.93 28.70 -0.92
CA TYR A 463 22.67 30.04 -0.38
C TYR A 463 23.40 30.20 0.96
N LYS A 464 23.38 31.39 1.53
CA LYS A 464 24.15 31.78 2.71
C LYS A 464 24.02 30.79 3.90
N ASN A 465 22.88 30.12 4.03
CA ASN A 465 22.63 29.18 5.12
C ASN A 465 23.07 27.74 4.82
N GLY A 466 23.33 27.38 3.54
CA GLY A 466 23.68 26.03 3.11
C GLY A 466 22.63 24.95 3.46
N MET A 467 21.40 25.34 3.76
CA MET A 467 20.37 24.46 4.30
C MET A 467 19.30 24.14 3.26
N TRP A 468 18.76 22.93 3.38
CA TRP A 468 17.49 22.56 2.78
C TRP A 468 16.41 22.57 3.86
N SER A 469 15.16 22.54 3.46
CA SER A 469 14.04 22.42 4.38
C SER A 469 12.88 21.71 3.72
N PHE A 470 12.08 21.06 4.54
CA PHE A 470 10.73 20.75 4.17
C PHE A 470 9.74 21.48 5.10
N ASN A 471 8.55 21.65 4.57
CA ASN A 471 7.45 22.31 5.24
C ASN A 471 6.17 21.54 4.96
N ILE A 472 5.42 21.25 5.99
CA ILE A 472 4.11 20.58 5.91
C ILE A 472 3.08 21.49 6.55
N LYS A 473 2.05 21.84 5.78
CA LYS A 473 0.92 22.64 6.26
C LYS A 473 -0.37 21.84 6.15
N VAL A 474 -1.10 21.75 7.26
CA VAL A 474 -2.41 21.08 7.30
C VAL A 474 -3.46 21.97 6.64
N LYS A 475 -4.22 21.40 5.70
CA LYS A 475 -5.42 21.99 5.10
C LYS A 475 -6.62 21.08 5.32
N GLU A 476 -7.76 21.66 5.65
CA GLU A 476 -9.00 20.93 5.90
C GLU A 476 -10.11 21.43 5.00
N ARG A 477 -11.03 20.58 4.59
CA ARG A 477 -12.16 20.98 3.75
C ARG A 477 -13.54 20.54 4.22
N VAL A 478 -13.67 19.53 5.06
CA VAL A 478 -14.98 18.97 5.42
C VAL A 478 -15.34 19.25 6.89
N ASP A 479 -14.56 18.71 7.82
CA ASP A 479 -14.78 18.91 9.25
C ASP A 479 -13.47 19.22 9.95
N LYS A 480 -13.50 20.30 10.74
CA LYS A 480 -12.30 20.84 11.41
C LYS A 480 -11.65 19.89 12.42
N LYS A 481 -12.35 18.88 12.91
CA LYS A 481 -11.81 17.93 13.89
C LYS A 481 -10.85 16.89 13.28
N TYR A 482 -10.94 16.65 11.97
CA TYR A 482 -10.14 15.59 11.30
C TYR A 482 -8.72 16.00 10.92
N GLY A 483 -8.37 17.27 11.04
CA GLY A 483 -7.02 17.79 10.82
C GLY A 483 -6.15 17.77 12.08
N GLU A 484 -6.66 17.29 13.21
CA GLU A 484 -5.90 17.23 14.46
C GLU A 484 -5.05 15.95 14.51
N ASN A 485 -3.76 16.13 14.84
CA ASN A 485 -2.82 15.04 15.12
C ASN A 485 -2.66 14.03 13.97
N ILE A 486 -2.42 14.52 12.74
CA ILE A 486 -2.16 13.65 11.60
C ILE A 486 -0.69 13.24 11.60
N LYS A 487 -0.46 11.93 11.77
CA LYS A 487 0.86 11.31 11.64
C LYS A 487 1.29 11.28 10.18
N PHE A 488 2.58 11.46 9.95
CA PHE A 488 3.17 11.37 8.62
C PHE A 488 4.55 10.71 8.66
N GLY A 489 4.92 10.08 7.54
CA GLY A 489 6.26 9.61 7.27
C GLY A 489 6.80 10.25 5.99
N VAL A 490 8.04 10.75 6.04
CA VAL A 490 8.75 11.35 4.90
C VAL A 490 10.03 10.60 4.67
N VAL A 491 10.22 10.09 3.46
CA VAL A 491 11.50 9.57 2.98
C VAL A 491 12.13 10.61 2.07
N ILE A 492 13.37 10.98 2.36
CA ILE A 492 14.16 11.88 1.53
C ILE A 492 15.37 11.12 1.00
N ARG A 493 15.62 11.28 -0.29
CA ARG A 493 16.78 10.74 -0.98
C ARG A 493 17.52 11.85 -1.71
N LEU A 494 18.82 11.92 -1.50
CA LEU A 494 19.72 12.85 -2.18
C LEU A 494 20.77 12.02 -2.91
N LYS A 495 20.75 12.06 -4.26
CA LYS A 495 21.72 11.35 -5.10
C LYS A 495 22.83 12.31 -5.50
N GLU A 496 24.06 12.00 -5.14
CA GLU A 496 25.23 12.78 -5.51
C GLU A 496 25.55 12.59 -7.00
N ILE A 497 25.72 13.70 -7.73
CA ILE A 497 25.79 13.70 -9.21
C ILE A 497 27.13 13.21 -9.77
N GLU A 498 28.19 13.19 -8.97
CA GLU A 498 29.53 12.67 -9.32
C GLU A 498 29.78 11.25 -8.78
N GLY A 499 28.80 10.66 -8.09
CA GLY A 499 28.88 9.30 -7.54
C GLY A 499 29.70 9.19 -6.25
N LYS A 500 29.96 10.30 -5.55
CA LYS A 500 30.74 10.30 -4.30
C LYS A 500 29.87 9.94 -3.09
N ASN A 501 30.43 9.17 -2.16
CA ASN A 501 29.78 8.92 -0.86
C ASN A 501 29.89 10.15 0.02
N ARG A 502 28.76 10.68 0.50
CA ARG A 502 28.65 11.84 1.38
C ARG A 502 27.81 11.56 2.63
N ILE A 503 27.61 10.31 2.96
CA ILE A 503 26.76 9.91 4.08
C ILE A 503 27.36 10.40 5.40
N GLU A 504 28.65 10.20 5.61
CA GLU A 504 29.35 10.63 6.82
C GLU A 504 29.37 12.17 6.96
N ASP A 505 29.59 12.89 5.87
CA ASP A 505 29.51 14.36 5.87
C ASP A 505 28.12 14.84 6.31
N PHE A 506 27.07 14.15 5.84
CA PHE A 506 25.69 14.47 6.20
C PHE A 506 25.42 14.16 7.69
N ILE A 507 25.81 13.00 8.18
CA ILE A 507 25.65 12.60 9.59
C ILE A 507 26.36 13.60 10.49
N TYR A 508 27.60 13.95 10.16
CA TYR A 508 28.38 14.95 10.92
C TYR A 508 27.68 16.31 10.97
N ASN A 509 27.15 16.78 9.84
CA ASN A 509 26.41 18.04 9.78
C ASN A 509 25.13 18.00 10.62
N CYS A 510 24.42 16.87 10.64
CA CYS A 510 23.24 16.65 11.49
C CYS A 510 23.61 16.73 12.98
N GLN A 511 24.68 16.07 13.38
CA GLN A 511 25.16 16.08 14.77
C GLN A 511 25.58 17.50 15.21
N LEU A 512 26.27 18.26 14.34
CA LEU A 512 26.60 19.67 14.61
C LEU A 512 25.37 20.56 14.82
N LYS A 513 24.23 20.18 14.27
CA LYS A 513 22.93 20.86 14.45
C LYS A 513 22.13 20.32 15.63
N GLY A 514 22.70 19.39 16.40
CA GLY A 514 22.06 18.77 17.56
C GLY A 514 20.98 17.74 17.21
N TRP A 515 21.01 17.16 16.00
CA TRP A 515 20.11 16.09 15.65
C TRP A 515 20.56 14.78 16.27
N LEU A 516 19.61 14.04 16.80
CA LEU A 516 19.81 12.63 17.11
C LEU A 516 19.66 11.84 15.80
N VAL A 517 20.76 11.27 15.32
CA VAL A 517 20.77 10.42 14.13
C VAL A 517 20.84 8.97 14.57
N GLU A 518 19.80 8.22 14.33
CA GLU A 518 19.76 6.79 14.56
C GLU A 518 20.00 6.07 13.21
N GLN A 519 21.04 5.23 13.17
CA GLN A 519 21.29 4.38 12.01
C GLN A 519 20.46 3.12 12.14
N VAL A 520 19.66 2.84 11.09
CA VAL A 520 18.92 1.57 11.03
C VAL A 520 19.89 0.44 10.74
N ASN A 521 20.25 -0.31 11.77
CA ASN A 521 21.16 -1.44 11.66
C ASN A 521 20.39 -2.71 11.30
N VAL A 522 20.26 -2.97 9.99
CA VAL A 522 19.56 -4.13 9.46
C VAL A 522 20.38 -5.41 9.65
N GLU A 523 21.71 -5.31 9.59
CA GLU A 523 22.58 -6.49 9.63
C GLU A 523 22.49 -7.25 10.95
N ASN A 524 22.46 -6.56 12.08
CA ASN A 524 22.34 -7.20 13.39
C ASN A 524 20.98 -7.91 13.60
N ARG A 525 19.92 -7.44 12.94
CA ARG A 525 18.59 -8.07 13.06
C ARG A 525 18.43 -9.28 12.15
N ILE A 526 19.04 -9.24 10.97
CA ILE A 526 19.07 -10.40 10.05
C ILE A 526 19.93 -11.51 10.64
N GLU A 527 21.07 -11.21 11.27
CA GLU A 527 21.92 -12.20 11.93
C GLU A 527 21.22 -12.89 13.10
N ILE A 528 20.43 -12.17 13.89
CA ILE A 528 19.64 -12.75 14.98
C ILE A 528 18.58 -13.74 14.44
N HIS A 529 17.93 -13.43 13.33
CA HIS A 529 17.00 -14.35 12.70
C HIS A 529 17.70 -15.58 12.11
N ASN A 530 18.83 -15.39 11.45
CA ASN A 530 19.63 -16.50 10.91
C ASN A 530 20.21 -17.37 12.02
N GLN A 531 20.67 -16.80 13.14
CA GLN A 531 21.14 -17.55 14.29
C GLN A 531 20.02 -18.36 14.96
N ALA A 532 18.80 -17.84 15.02
CA ALA A 532 17.67 -18.58 15.54
C ALA A 532 17.29 -19.79 14.67
N GLU A 533 17.49 -19.69 13.34
CA GLU A 533 17.32 -20.82 12.42
C GLU A 533 18.46 -21.85 12.52
N GLU A 534 19.70 -21.43 12.79
CA GLU A 534 20.84 -22.34 12.95
C GLU A 534 20.83 -23.09 14.30
N GLU A 535 20.35 -22.48 15.38
CA GLU A 535 20.26 -23.13 16.69
C GLU A 535 19.21 -24.26 16.77
N ILE A 536 18.26 -24.32 15.84
CA ILE A 536 17.23 -25.37 15.76
C ILE A 536 17.73 -26.65 15.07
N ILE A 537 18.94 -26.63 14.45
CA ILE A 537 19.51 -27.78 13.73
C ILE A 537 20.31 -28.72 14.67
N PHE A 538 20.36 -28.49 15.98
CA PHE A 538 21.12 -29.32 16.89
C PHE A 538 20.26 -30.07 17.91
N ASP A 539 20.34 -31.37 17.76
CA ASP A 539 20.11 -32.56 18.56
C ASP A 539 18.88 -33.36 18.26
#